data_4079c9a99c9e8990679f94fe25a1f555
#
_entry.id   4079c9a99c9e8990679f94fe25a1f555
#
_cell.length_a   1.000
_cell.length_b   1.000
_cell.length_c   1.000
_cell.angle_alpha   90.00
_cell.angle_beta   90.00
_cell.angle_gamma   90.00
#
_symmetry.space_group_name_H-M   'P 1'
#
loop_
_entity.id
_entity.type
_entity.pdbx_description
1 polymer ?
#
loop_
_entity_poly.entity_id
_entity_poly.type
_entity_poly.pdbx_seq_one_letter_code
_entity_poly.pdbx_strand_id
1 'polypeptide(L)'
;MKKEAWILNLDTVPYEEAFDLQKKLVELRIQDKINDTLILLEHPPVFTITRKDTIKNILVSPDTLKEKGISVCKTNRGGDITYHGLGQLVGYPI
;
A
#
# COMPACT_ATOMS: atom_id res chain seq x y z
N MET A 1 7.92 24.82 20.32
CA MET A 1 8.69 24.27 19.19
C MET A 1 7.73 23.78 18.12
N LYS A 2 7.86 24.29 16.91
CA LYS A 2 7.02 23.85 15.81
C LYS A 2 7.51 22.50 15.29
N LYS A 3 6.60 21.51 15.27
CA LYS A 3 6.87 20.27 14.55
C LYS A 3 6.45 20.44 13.11
N GLU A 4 7.34 20.12 12.20
CA GLU A 4 7.03 20.11 10.77
C GLU A 4 6.70 18.67 10.35
N ALA A 5 5.69 18.54 9.52
CA ALA A 5 5.37 17.26 8.90
C ALA A 5 5.55 17.39 7.40
N TRP A 6 6.06 16.32 6.77
CA TRP A 6 6.23 16.27 5.33
C TRP A 6 5.05 15.58 4.66
N ILE A 7 4.66 16.07 3.50
CA ILE A 7 3.67 15.41 2.66
C ILE A 7 4.36 15.02 1.36
N LEU A 8 4.40 13.73 1.08
CA LEU A 8 4.88 13.20 -0.19
C LEU A 8 3.67 12.85 -1.04
N ASN A 9 3.45 13.63 -2.08
CA ASN A 9 2.35 13.39 -3.00
C ASN A 9 2.90 12.66 -4.22
N LEU A 10 2.70 11.35 -4.26
CA LEU A 10 3.12 10.49 -5.35
C LEU A 10 1.89 10.13 -6.17
N ASP A 11 2.06 9.97 -7.48
CA ASP A 11 0.93 9.66 -8.34
C ASP A 11 0.48 8.21 -8.15
N THR A 12 0.79 7.37 -9.09
CA THR A 12 0.42 5.96 -9.04
C THR A 12 1.66 5.13 -8.74
N VAL A 13 1.62 4.36 -7.67
CA VAL A 13 2.77 3.55 -7.21
C VAL A 13 2.30 2.12 -6.98
N PRO A 14 2.98 1.12 -7.59
CA PRO A 14 2.68 -0.28 -7.30
C PRO A 14 2.75 -0.57 -5.81
N TYR A 15 1.85 -1.44 -5.33
CA TYR A 15 1.72 -1.70 -3.89
C TYR A 15 3.04 -2.15 -3.25
N GLU A 16 3.77 -3.06 -3.89
CA GLU A 16 5.04 -3.56 -3.35
C GLU A 16 6.09 -2.47 -3.22
N GLU A 17 6.19 -1.59 -4.22
CA GLU A 17 7.12 -0.46 -4.17
C GLU A 17 6.76 0.51 -3.04
N ALA A 18 5.46 0.78 -2.86
CA ALA A 18 5.00 1.63 -1.78
C ALA A 18 5.29 1.00 -0.42
N PHE A 19 5.15 -0.31 -0.30
CA PHE A 19 5.46 -1.04 0.92
C PHE A 19 6.94 -0.93 1.27
N ASP A 20 7.82 -1.11 0.31
CA ASP A 20 9.27 -0.97 0.51
C ASP A 20 9.65 0.46 0.89
N LEU A 21 9.05 1.45 0.26
CA LEU A 21 9.26 2.85 0.61
C LEU A 21 8.84 3.13 2.04
N GLN A 22 7.68 2.63 2.46
CA GLN A 22 7.21 2.79 3.84
C GLN A 22 8.20 2.21 4.84
N LYS A 23 8.74 1.03 4.57
CA LYS A 23 9.73 0.40 5.45
C LYS A 23 10.97 1.28 5.64
N LYS A 24 11.47 1.83 4.54
CA LYS A 24 12.65 2.71 4.58
C LYS A 24 12.37 3.98 5.37
N LEU A 25 11.20 4.59 5.15
CA LEU A 25 10.83 5.81 5.85
C LEU A 25 10.60 5.56 7.34
N VAL A 26 10.02 4.43 7.72
CA VAL A 26 9.85 4.05 9.11
C VAL A 26 11.21 3.92 9.80
N GLU A 27 12.18 3.26 9.17
CA GLU A 27 13.53 3.13 9.72
C GLU A 27 14.18 4.50 9.94
N LEU A 28 14.06 5.38 8.95
CA LEU A 28 14.62 6.74 9.05
C LEU A 28 13.91 7.55 10.13
N ARG A 29 12.61 7.37 10.29
CA ARG A 29 11.83 8.06 11.32
C ARG A 29 12.21 7.59 12.71
N ILE A 30 12.42 6.28 12.90
CA ILE A 30 12.88 5.72 14.16
C ILE A 30 14.25 6.27 14.55
N GLN A 31 15.13 6.49 13.57
CA GLN A 31 16.45 7.08 13.77
C GLN A 31 16.41 8.60 13.89
N ASP A 32 15.24 9.19 13.85
CA ASP A 32 15.03 10.64 13.93
C ASP A 32 15.75 11.42 12.83
N LYS A 33 15.88 10.79 11.66
CA LYS A 33 16.53 11.42 10.50
C LYS A 33 15.57 12.15 9.58
N ILE A 34 14.27 11.90 9.74
CA ILE A 34 13.23 12.58 8.97
C ILE A 34 12.11 13.03 9.89
N ASN A 35 11.30 13.97 9.42
CA ASN A 35 10.10 14.42 10.12
C ASN A 35 8.98 13.40 9.97
N ASP A 36 7.90 13.56 10.75
CA ASP A 36 6.66 12.83 10.49
C ASP A 36 6.27 13.04 9.03
N THR A 37 5.90 11.98 8.36
CA THR A 37 5.66 12.01 6.92
C THR A 37 4.32 11.37 6.60
N LEU A 38 3.55 12.01 5.74
CA LEU A 38 2.33 11.45 5.17
C LEU A 38 2.57 11.20 3.68
N ILE A 39 2.42 9.96 3.25
CA ILE A 39 2.50 9.61 1.84
C ILE A 39 1.08 9.55 1.28
N LEU A 40 0.83 10.27 0.20
CA LEU A 40 -0.43 10.23 -0.53
C LEU A 40 -0.17 9.67 -1.92
N LEU A 41 -0.89 8.64 -2.30
CA LEU A 41 -0.72 8.00 -3.60
C LEU A 41 -1.96 7.20 -3.98
N GLU A 42 -1.95 6.68 -5.20
CA GLU A 42 -2.89 5.68 -5.68
C GLU A 42 -2.12 4.42 -6.05
N HIS A 43 -2.78 3.28 -5.98
CA HIS A 43 -2.20 2.01 -6.44
C HIS A 43 -2.84 1.59 -7.75
N PRO A 44 -2.08 0.94 -8.65
CA PRO A 44 -2.69 0.14 -9.71
C PRO A 44 -3.60 -0.93 -9.07
N PRO A 45 -4.57 -1.47 -9.81
CA PRO A 45 -5.52 -2.43 -9.23
C PRO A 45 -4.80 -3.58 -8.51
N VAL A 46 -5.09 -3.76 -7.23
CA VAL A 46 -4.45 -4.77 -6.38
C VAL A 46 -5.41 -5.23 -5.28
N PHE A 47 -5.45 -6.54 -5.04
CA PHE A 47 -6.02 -7.11 -3.83
C PHE A 47 -4.90 -7.39 -2.84
N THR A 48 -5.05 -6.92 -1.60
CA THR A 48 -4.12 -7.25 -0.51
C THR A 48 -4.76 -8.30 0.39
N ILE A 49 -4.00 -9.33 0.73
CA ILE A 49 -4.46 -10.43 1.57
C ILE A 49 -3.49 -10.62 2.74
N THR A 50 -4.01 -11.09 3.88
CA THR A 50 -3.18 -11.34 5.06
C THR A 50 -2.80 -12.81 5.23
N ARG A 51 -3.61 -13.72 4.67
CA ARG A 51 -3.38 -15.16 4.74
C ARG A 51 -3.59 -15.79 3.37
N LYS A 52 -2.86 -16.88 3.11
CA LYS A 52 -2.94 -17.56 1.82
C LYS A 52 -4.34 -18.09 1.50
N ASP A 53 -5.07 -18.53 2.51
CA ASP A 53 -6.41 -19.08 2.32
C ASP A 53 -7.45 -18.01 1.97
N THR A 54 -7.17 -16.74 2.26
CA THR A 54 -8.10 -15.67 1.91
C THR A 54 -8.21 -15.45 0.41
N ILE A 55 -7.25 -15.92 -0.37
CA ILE A 55 -7.32 -15.86 -1.83
C ILE A 55 -8.56 -16.60 -2.36
N LYS A 56 -9.05 -17.60 -1.62
CA LYS A 56 -10.26 -18.35 -1.97
C LYS A 56 -11.52 -17.49 -1.90
N ASN A 57 -11.47 -16.40 -1.16
CA ASN A 57 -12.59 -15.47 -1.00
C ASN A 57 -12.68 -14.46 -2.15
N ILE A 58 -11.71 -14.45 -3.05
CA ILE A 58 -11.76 -13.63 -4.25
C ILE A 58 -12.68 -14.35 -5.24
N LEU A 59 -13.80 -13.70 -5.57
CA LEU A 59 -14.85 -14.31 -6.41
C LEU A 59 -14.48 -14.34 -7.90
N VAL A 60 -13.28 -13.93 -8.26
CA VAL A 60 -12.81 -13.85 -9.63
C VAL A 60 -11.63 -14.79 -9.80
N SER A 61 -11.57 -15.52 -10.93
CA SER A 61 -10.47 -16.45 -11.17
C SER A 61 -9.13 -15.73 -11.29
N PRO A 62 -8.01 -16.40 -10.94
CA PRO A 62 -6.68 -15.82 -11.12
C PRO A 62 -6.42 -15.37 -12.56
N ASP A 63 -6.91 -16.11 -13.55
CA ASP A 63 -6.74 -15.72 -14.96
C ASP A 63 -7.47 -14.42 -15.29
N THR A 64 -8.68 -14.25 -14.76
CA THR A 64 -9.42 -13.01 -14.96
C THR A 64 -8.73 -11.83 -14.32
N LEU A 65 -8.17 -12.01 -13.11
CA LEU A 65 -7.40 -10.95 -12.44
C LEU A 65 -6.21 -10.54 -13.30
N LYS A 66 -5.49 -11.51 -13.84
CA LYS A 66 -4.33 -11.24 -14.70
C LYS A 66 -4.71 -10.50 -15.97
N GLU A 67 -5.81 -10.91 -16.62
CA GLU A 67 -6.31 -10.24 -17.82
C GLU A 67 -6.67 -8.78 -17.57
N LYS A 68 -7.22 -8.48 -16.39
CA LYS A 68 -7.60 -7.12 -16.00
C LYS A 68 -6.43 -6.32 -15.40
N GLY A 69 -5.25 -6.90 -15.33
CA GLY A 69 -4.09 -6.23 -14.75
C GLY A 69 -4.19 -6.01 -13.25
N ILE A 70 -4.93 -6.89 -12.55
CA ILE A 70 -5.10 -6.81 -11.09
C ILE A 70 -4.10 -7.73 -10.43
N SER A 71 -3.27 -7.17 -9.56
CA SER A 71 -2.29 -7.93 -8.77
C SER A 71 -2.91 -8.42 -7.46
N VAL A 72 -2.29 -9.45 -6.87
CA VAL A 72 -2.62 -9.92 -5.54
C VAL A 72 -1.33 -9.89 -4.72
N CYS A 73 -1.34 -9.14 -3.62
CA CYS A 73 -0.17 -8.98 -2.76
C CYS A 73 -0.50 -9.43 -1.34
N LYS A 74 0.43 -10.18 -0.74
CA LYS A 74 0.32 -10.56 0.66
C LYS A 74 0.82 -9.43 1.53
N THR A 75 0.10 -9.12 2.61
CA THR A 75 0.46 -8.08 3.56
C THR A 75 0.29 -8.61 4.98
N ASN A 76 0.96 -7.97 5.94
CA ASN A 76 0.83 -8.29 7.36
C ASN A 76 -0.14 -7.34 8.09
N ARG A 77 -0.88 -6.53 7.36
CA ARG A 77 -1.90 -5.65 7.95
C ARG A 77 -3.11 -6.46 8.37
N GLY A 78 -3.88 -5.90 9.30
CA GLY A 78 -5.16 -6.48 9.70
C GLY A 78 -6.17 -6.47 8.56
N GLY A 79 -7.21 -7.28 8.69
CA GLY A 79 -8.22 -7.46 7.66
C GLY A 79 -7.98 -8.71 6.84
N ASP A 80 -9.02 -9.18 6.18
CA ASP A 80 -8.98 -10.41 5.41
C ASP A 80 -8.53 -10.16 3.97
N ILE A 81 -9.22 -9.26 3.30
CA ILE A 81 -8.94 -8.89 1.92
C ILE A 81 -9.32 -7.44 1.69
N THR A 82 -8.50 -6.70 0.97
CA THR A 82 -8.79 -5.31 0.65
C THR A 82 -8.43 -5.05 -0.81
N TYR A 83 -9.29 -4.29 -1.49
CA TYR A 83 -9.04 -3.88 -2.87
C TYR A 83 -8.61 -2.41 -2.90
N HIS A 84 -7.57 -2.14 -3.69
CA HIS A 84 -7.16 -0.77 -4.04
C HIS A 84 -7.12 -0.64 -5.56
N GLY A 85 -7.48 0.51 -6.08
CA GLY A 85 -7.46 0.76 -7.51
C GLY A 85 -7.32 2.24 -7.83
N LEU A 86 -7.26 2.54 -9.13
CA LEU A 86 -7.17 3.91 -9.59
C LEU A 86 -8.41 4.70 -9.16
N GLY A 87 -8.20 5.95 -8.80
CA GLY A 87 -9.24 6.80 -8.26
C GLY A 87 -9.41 6.71 -6.74
N GLN A 88 -8.74 5.75 -6.08
CA GLN A 88 -8.73 5.65 -4.63
C GLN A 88 -7.46 6.27 -4.08
N LEU A 89 -7.59 7.41 -3.43
CA LEU A 89 -6.46 8.04 -2.76
C LEU A 89 -6.14 7.27 -1.46
N VAL A 90 -4.88 6.93 -1.30
CA VAL A 90 -4.40 6.19 -0.13
C VAL A 90 -3.42 7.07 0.62
N GLY A 91 -3.55 7.13 1.93
CA GLY A 91 -2.63 7.85 2.81
C GLY A 91 -1.89 6.88 3.73
N TYR A 92 -0.57 7.01 3.75
CA TYR A 92 0.29 6.22 4.64
C TYR A 92 1.02 7.16 5.61
N PRO A 93 0.57 7.26 6.86
CA PRO A 93 1.30 8.04 7.86
C PRO A 93 2.52 7.25 8.35
N ILE A 94 3.62 7.96 8.42
CA ILE A 94 4.89 7.39 8.88
C ILE A 94 5.29 8.01 10.23
#